data_501e13cd82374b3418d5ab2aaf388714
#
_entry.id   501e13cd82374b3418d5ab2aaf388714
#
_cell.length_a   1.000
_cell.length_b   1.000
_cell.length_c   1.000
_cell.angle_alpha   90.00
_cell.angle_beta   90.00
_cell.angle_gamma   90.00
#
_symmetry.space_group_name_H-M   'P 1'
#
loop_
_entity.id
_entity.type
_entity.pdbx_description
1 polymer ?
#
loop_
_entity_poly.entity_id
_entity_poly.type
_entity_poly.pdbx_seq_one_letter_code
_entity_poly.pdbx_strand_id
1 'polypeptide(L)'
;MLSGKLIYFIRSFDRWLLLAIILGGSLRFSRLGDYDNTYYTATVGSLLTGFKNFLFVSFDPSGVVSVDKPPVAFWIQAFFAWIFGLSAWSVTLPQALVGILAIGMLYHVLRQTFGRLSAVSASFILAVLPASVVIDSRNEPDSILSF
;
A
#
# COMPACT_ATOMS: atom_id res chain seq x y z
N MET A 1 22.27 18.36 -18.17
CA MET A 1 22.04 17.00 -18.71
C MET A 1 20.90 16.22 -18.03
N LEU A 2 20.45 16.58 -16.84
CA LEU A 2 19.30 15.99 -16.11
C LEU A 2 17.93 16.46 -16.62
N SER A 3 17.82 17.66 -17.20
CA SER A 3 16.57 18.24 -17.68
C SER A 3 15.91 17.47 -18.83
N GLY A 4 16.72 16.96 -19.78
CA GLY A 4 16.19 16.24 -20.94
C GLY A 4 15.58 14.86 -20.60
N LYS A 5 16.13 14.14 -19.62
CA LYS A 5 15.60 12.84 -19.19
C LYS A 5 14.29 12.99 -18.40
N LEU A 6 14.17 14.05 -17.60
CA LEU A 6 12.95 14.35 -16.85
C LEU A 6 11.79 14.74 -17.78
N ILE A 7 12.06 15.54 -18.81
CA ILE A 7 11.07 15.94 -19.82
C ILE A 7 10.64 14.73 -20.67
N TYR A 8 11.55 13.82 -20.97
CA TYR A 8 11.23 12.57 -21.69
C TYR A 8 10.36 11.63 -20.84
N PHE A 9 10.61 11.55 -19.54
CA PHE A 9 9.82 10.79 -18.58
C PHE A 9 8.38 11.33 -18.47
N ILE A 10 8.21 12.64 -18.38
CA ILE A 10 6.90 13.30 -18.29
C ILE A 10 6.14 13.20 -19.63
N ARG A 11 6.82 13.26 -20.74
CA ARG A 11 6.22 13.22 -22.10
C ARG A 11 5.82 11.80 -22.55
N SER A 12 6.27 10.76 -21.85
CA SER A 12 5.93 9.37 -22.11
C SER A 12 4.88 8.81 -21.12
N PHE A 13 4.22 9.65 -20.34
CA PHE A 13 3.20 9.18 -19.40
C PHE A 13 2.01 8.64 -20.21
N ASP A 14 1.83 7.33 -20.17
CA ASP A 14 0.78 6.67 -20.93
C ASP A 14 -0.58 7.00 -20.31
N ARG A 15 -1.43 7.69 -21.07
CA ARG A 15 -2.79 8.06 -20.62
C ARG A 15 -3.60 6.87 -20.12
N TRP A 16 -3.36 5.68 -20.65
CA TRP A 16 -4.02 4.46 -20.24
C TRP A 16 -3.52 3.97 -18.89
N LEU A 17 -2.22 4.11 -18.61
CA LEU A 17 -1.69 3.87 -17.27
C LEU A 17 -2.31 4.83 -16.25
N LEU A 18 -2.41 6.12 -16.60
CA LEU A 18 -3.04 7.10 -15.72
C LEU A 18 -4.50 6.72 -15.40
N LEU A 19 -5.26 6.29 -16.40
CA LEU A 19 -6.63 5.81 -16.20
C LEU A 19 -6.69 4.57 -15.31
N ALA A 20 -5.78 3.61 -15.50
CA ALA A 20 -5.69 2.44 -14.62
C ALA A 20 -5.37 2.81 -13.17
N ILE A 21 -4.44 3.75 -12.96
CA ILE A 21 -4.07 4.27 -11.63
C ILE A 21 -5.26 5.00 -10.98
N ILE A 22 -5.95 5.88 -11.71
CA ILE A 22 -7.13 6.60 -11.19
C ILE A 22 -8.24 5.61 -10.83
N LEU A 23 -8.53 4.65 -11.70
CA LEU A 23 -9.57 3.64 -11.45
C LEU A 23 -9.20 2.76 -10.26
N GLY A 24 -7.99 2.21 -10.24
CA GLY A 24 -7.50 1.36 -9.15
C GLY A 24 -7.40 2.10 -7.81
N GLY A 25 -6.99 3.37 -7.85
CA GLY A 25 -6.97 4.25 -6.68
C GLY A 25 -8.37 4.54 -6.17
N SER A 26 -9.30 4.93 -7.05
CA SER A 26 -10.69 5.20 -6.67
C SER A 26 -11.35 4.01 -5.98
N LEU A 27 -11.14 2.79 -6.51
CA LEU A 27 -11.68 1.57 -5.92
C LEU A 27 -11.10 1.28 -4.53
N ARG A 28 -9.79 1.49 -4.31
CA ARG A 28 -9.12 1.27 -3.03
C ARG A 28 -9.51 2.33 -1.99
N PHE A 29 -9.53 3.59 -2.40
CA PHE A 29 -9.88 4.70 -1.51
C PHE A 29 -11.37 4.74 -1.14
N SER A 30 -12.28 4.28 -2.02
CA SER A 30 -13.72 4.25 -1.74
C SER A 30 -14.09 3.28 -0.61
N ARG A 31 -13.21 2.35 -0.28
CA ARG A 31 -13.40 1.33 0.77
C ARG A 31 -12.38 1.41 1.90
N LEU A 32 -11.60 2.49 1.93
CA LEU A 32 -10.51 2.66 2.89
C LEU A 32 -11.05 2.75 4.32
N GLY A 33 -10.69 1.79 5.14
CA GLY A 33 -11.12 1.73 6.54
C GLY A 33 -12.49 1.08 6.77
N ASP A 34 -13.20 0.60 5.73
CA ASP A 34 -14.47 -0.11 5.87
C ASP A 34 -14.32 -1.43 6.66
N TYR A 35 -13.13 -2.00 6.63
CA TYR A 35 -12.82 -3.26 7.28
C TYR A 35 -11.61 -3.09 8.18
N ASP A 36 -11.86 -2.97 9.47
CA ASP A 36 -10.81 -2.89 10.48
C ASP A 36 -10.53 -4.27 11.07
N ASN A 37 -9.28 -4.70 11.00
CA ASN A 37 -8.80 -5.82 11.79
C ASN A 37 -8.34 -5.27 13.14
N THR A 38 -9.21 -5.36 14.13
CA THR A 38 -8.99 -4.80 15.47
C THR A 38 -7.72 -5.32 16.14
N TYR A 39 -7.29 -6.57 15.83
CA TYR A 39 -6.04 -7.14 16.31
C TYR A 39 -4.84 -6.34 15.80
N TYR A 40 -4.78 -6.08 14.50
CA TYR A 40 -3.66 -5.32 13.92
C TYR A 40 -3.73 -3.83 14.26
N THR A 41 -4.92 -3.25 14.35
CA THR A 41 -5.08 -1.86 14.80
C THR A 41 -4.64 -1.69 16.26
N ALA A 42 -4.97 -2.63 17.15
CA ALA A 42 -4.47 -2.65 18.52
C ALA A 42 -2.95 -2.79 18.58
N THR A 43 -2.36 -3.64 17.70
CA THR A 43 -0.91 -3.75 17.57
C THR A 43 -0.29 -2.40 17.21
N VAL A 44 -0.79 -1.73 16.18
CA VAL A 44 -0.29 -0.39 15.79
C VAL A 44 -0.44 0.61 16.94
N GLY A 45 -1.55 0.57 17.67
CA GLY A 45 -1.75 1.38 18.88
C GLY A 45 -0.68 1.12 19.95
N SER A 46 -0.35 -0.15 20.18
CA SER A 46 0.73 -0.53 21.12
C SER A 46 2.10 0.00 20.67
N LEU A 47 2.39 -0.04 19.35
CA LEU A 47 3.66 0.48 18.82
C LEU A 47 3.86 1.98 19.10
N LEU A 48 2.78 2.74 19.20
CA LEU A 48 2.83 4.19 19.48
C LEU A 48 3.09 4.51 20.95
N THR A 49 3.03 3.52 21.85
CA THR A 49 3.24 3.74 23.30
C THR A 49 4.72 3.82 23.70
N GLY A 50 5.65 3.30 22.87
CA GLY A 50 7.07 3.38 23.19
C GLY A 50 7.97 2.69 22.18
N PHE A 51 9.25 3.10 22.20
CA PHE A 51 10.27 2.61 21.25
C PHE A 51 10.49 1.09 21.32
N LYS A 52 10.42 0.50 22.51
CA LYS A 52 10.53 -0.96 22.69
C LYS A 52 9.40 -1.67 21.93
N ASN A 53 8.15 -1.23 22.12
CA ASN A 53 6.99 -1.81 21.47
C ASN A 53 7.05 -1.63 19.95
N PHE A 54 7.51 -0.46 19.48
CA PHE A 54 7.75 -0.20 18.06
C PHE A 54 8.79 -1.18 17.48
N LEU A 55 9.93 -1.35 18.11
CA LEU A 55 11.02 -2.18 17.59
C LEU A 55 10.65 -3.66 17.52
N PHE A 56 10.02 -4.20 18.57
CA PHE A 56 9.65 -5.61 18.68
C PHE A 56 8.24 -5.93 18.19
N VAL A 57 7.53 -4.94 17.66
CA VAL A 57 6.13 -5.05 17.19
C VAL A 57 5.25 -5.73 18.23
N SER A 58 5.28 -5.17 19.46
CA SER A 58 4.55 -5.74 20.57
C SER A 58 3.05 -5.51 20.42
N PHE A 59 2.28 -6.60 20.49
CA PHE A 59 0.82 -6.54 20.43
C PHE A 59 0.23 -5.82 21.65
N ASP A 60 0.82 -6.07 22.83
CA ASP A 60 0.36 -5.50 24.07
C ASP A 60 1.21 -4.28 24.50
N PRO A 61 0.63 -3.27 25.17
CA PRO A 61 1.36 -2.10 25.65
C PRO A 61 2.48 -2.42 26.66
N SER A 62 2.39 -3.56 27.38
CA SER A 62 3.45 -4.01 28.30
C SER A 62 4.69 -4.54 27.57
N GLY A 63 4.58 -4.83 26.29
CA GLY A 63 5.70 -5.28 25.47
C GLY A 63 6.13 -6.72 25.74
N VAL A 64 5.19 -7.61 26.09
CA VAL A 64 5.45 -9.00 26.43
C VAL A 64 5.27 -9.92 25.22
N VAL A 65 4.27 -9.65 24.38
CA VAL A 65 3.93 -10.50 23.25
C VAL A 65 4.13 -9.73 21.94
N SER A 66 4.92 -10.26 21.02
CA SER A 66 5.07 -9.74 19.67
C SER A 66 4.00 -10.31 18.73
N VAL A 67 3.64 -9.54 17.71
CA VAL A 67 2.72 -10.01 16.67
C VAL A 67 3.36 -11.10 15.81
N ASP A 68 2.53 -11.92 15.18
CA ASP A 68 2.92 -13.09 14.38
C ASP A 68 3.36 -12.78 12.94
N LYS A 69 3.50 -11.51 12.59
CA LYS A 69 3.84 -11.04 11.24
C LYS A 69 5.16 -10.25 11.21
N PRO A 70 5.82 -10.16 10.05
CA PRO A 70 7.02 -9.37 9.88
C PRO A 70 6.83 -7.88 10.24
N PRO A 71 7.85 -7.22 10.83
CA PRO A 71 7.70 -5.90 11.43
C PRO A 71 7.48 -4.75 10.45
N VAL A 72 7.97 -4.86 9.22
CA VAL A 72 8.05 -3.73 8.26
C VAL A 72 6.68 -3.11 7.97
N ALA A 73 5.66 -3.94 7.77
CA ALA A 73 4.32 -3.46 7.50
C ALA A 73 3.76 -2.64 8.68
N PHE A 74 3.97 -3.11 9.91
CA PHE A 74 3.53 -2.42 11.12
C PHE A 74 4.28 -1.12 11.38
N TRP A 75 5.58 -1.07 11.07
CA TRP A 75 6.34 0.19 11.17
C TRP A 75 5.81 1.25 10.22
N ILE A 76 5.45 0.86 8.99
CA ILE A 76 4.84 1.76 8.01
C ILE A 76 3.46 2.20 8.51
N GLN A 77 2.62 1.28 8.97
CA GLN A 77 1.30 1.59 9.54
C GLN A 77 1.40 2.51 10.76
N ALA A 78 2.34 2.25 11.67
CA ALA A 78 2.58 3.08 12.85
C ALA A 78 3.03 4.50 12.48
N PHE A 79 3.85 4.65 11.45
CA PHE A 79 4.24 5.96 10.92
C PHE A 79 3.03 6.76 10.40
N PHE A 80 2.13 6.13 9.64
CA PHE A 80 0.90 6.79 9.19
C PHE A 80 -0.05 7.10 10.34
N ALA A 81 -0.21 6.17 11.29
CA ALA A 81 -1.03 6.39 12.49
C ALA A 81 -0.45 7.48 13.40
N TRP A 82 0.86 7.65 13.45
CA TRP A 82 1.51 8.74 14.18
C TRP A 82 1.21 10.12 13.57
N ILE A 83 1.16 10.22 12.23
CA ILE A 83 0.88 11.48 11.52
C ILE A 83 -0.62 11.82 11.56
N PHE A 84 -1.48 10.85 11.28
CA PHE A 84 -2.91 11.07 11.03
C PHE A 84 -3.81 10.68 12.21
N GLY A 85 -3.22 10.19 13.31
CA GLY A 85 -3.94 9.58 14.41
C GLY A 85 -4.28 8.11 14.15
N LEU A 86 -4.50 7.35 15.24
CA LEU A 86 -4.84 5.94 15.17
C LEU A 86 -6.31 5.76 14.76
N SER A 87 -6.55 5.23 13.60
CA SER A 87 -7.88 4.93 13.04
C SER A 87 -7.77 3.83 11.99
N ALA A 88 -8.89 3.14 11.69
CA ALA A 88 -8.93 2.14 10.61
C ALA A 88 -8.44 2.72 9.27
N TRP A 89 -8.81 3.97 8.98
CA TRP A 89 -8.37 4.68 7.78
C TRP A 89 -6.86 4.89 7.71
N SER A 90 -6.25 5.38 8.79
CA SER A 90 -4.81 5.72 8.79
C SER A 90 -3.91 4.49 8.70
N VAL A 91 -4.31 3.37 9.32
CA VAL A 91 -3.54 2.11 9.26
C VAL A 91 -3.71 1.38 7.93
N THR A 92 -4.81 1.62 7.21
CA THR A 92 -5.08 1.01 5.89
C THR A 92 -4.49 1.83 4.74
N LEU A 93 -4.30 3.14 4.94
CA LEU A 93 -3.81 4.05 3.90
C LEU A 93 -2.50 3.59 3.22
N PRO A 94 -1.46 3.14 3.94
CA PRO A 94 -0.23 2.68 3.29
C PRO A 94 -0.45 1.47 2.36
N GLN A 95 -1.36 0.56 2.68
CA GLN A 95 -1.68 -0.59 1.83
C GLN A 95 -2.32 -0.15 0.51
N ALA A 96 -3.29 0.77 0.56
CA ALA A 96 -3.89 1.32 -0.65
C ALA A 96 -2.85 2.02 -1.54
N LEU A 97 -1.91 2.75 -0.94
CA LEU A 97 -0.81 3.40 -1.67
C LEU A 97 0.13 2.39 -2.32
N VAL A 98 0.51 1.33 -1.61
CA VAL A 98 1.34 0.24 -2.14
C VAL A 98 0.62 -0.47 -3.29
N GLY A 99 -0.68 -0.78 -3.16
CA GLY A 99 -1.47 -1.36 -4.24
C GLY A 99 -1.55 -0.49 -5.50
N ILE A 100 -1.58 0.84 -5.34
CA ILE A 100 -1.51 1.77 -6.48
C ILE A 100 -0.12 1.78 -7.10
N LEU A 101 0.94 1.76 -6.30
CA LEU A 101 2.31 1.65 -6.78
C LEU A 101 2.54 0.35 -7.55
N ALA A 102 1.96 -0.76 -7.09
CA ALA A 102 2.02 -2.06 -7.77
C ALA A 102 1.49 -1.99 -9.21
N ILE A 103 0.39 -1.25 -9.46
CA ILE A 103 -0.15 -1.04 -10.81
C ILE A 103 0.89 -0.36 -11.70
N GLY A 104 1.55 0.68 -11.18
CA GLY A 104 2.58 1.42 -11.92
C GLY A 104 3.84 0.58 -12.19
N MET A 105 4.30 -0.17 -11.19
CA MET A 105 5.47 -1.05 -11.33
C MET A 105 5.21 -2.20 -12.30
N LEU A 106 4.05 -2.84 -12.20
CA LEU A 106 3.64 -3.91 -13.13
C LEU A 106 3.65 -3.40 -14.58
N TYR A 107 3.08 -2.21 -14.82
CA TYR A 107 3.13 -1.57 -16.11
C TYR A 107 4.57 -1.39 -16.60
N HIS A 108 5.44 -0.84 -15.74
CA HIS A 108 6.80 -0.53 -16.12
C HIS A 108 7.61 -1.78 -16.50
N VAL A 109 7.50 -2.84 -15.71
CA VAL A 109 8.18 -4.11 -15.94
C VAL A 109 7.68 -4.77 -17.22
N LEU A 110 6.37 -4.89 -17.38
CA LEU A 110 5.80 -5.56 -18.57
C LEU A 110 6.01 -4.77 -19.84
N ARG A 111 6.03 -3.44 -19.77
CA ARG A 111 6.28 -2.60 -20.94
C ARG A 111 7.66 -2.86 -21.55
N GLN A 112 8.66 -3.13 -20.75
CA GLN A 112 10.03 -3.39 -21.21
C GLN A 112 10.16 -4.76 -21.87
N THR A 113 9.40 -5.76 -21.41
CA THR A 113 9.56 -7.16 -21.84
C THR A 113 8.52 -7.56 -22.89
N PHE A 114 7.26 -7.19 -22.69
CA PHE A 114 6.11 -7.64 -23.48
C PHE A 114 5.41 -6.53 -24.28
N GLY A 115 5.94 -5.33 -24.21
CA GLY A 115 5.43 -4.19 -24.95
C GLY A 115 4.21 -3.50 -24.29
N ARG A 116 3.75 -2.44 -24.96
CA ARG A 116 2.75 -1.50 -24.38
C ARG A 116 1.39 -2.14 -24.15
N LEU A 117 0.89 -2.94 -25.09
CA LEU A 117 -0.46 -3.50 -25.01
C LEU A 117 -0.58 -4.42 -23.79
N SER A 118 0.38 -5.33 -23.61
CA SER A 118 0.43 -6.25 -22.47
C SER A 118 0.52 -5.50 -21.14
N ALA A 119 1.35 -4.45 -21.07
CA ALA A 119 1.51 -3.63 -19.87
C ALA A 119 0.22 -2.91 -19.49
N VAL A 120 -0.48 -2.29 -20.46
CA VAL A 120 -1.75 -1.62 -20.22
C VAL A 120 -2.81 -2.61 -19.75
N SER A 121 -2.96 -3.74 -20.45
CA SER A 121 -3.97 -4.76 -20.10
C SER A 121 -3.74 -5.30 -18.68
N ALA A 122 -2.51 -5.65 -18.34
CA ALA A 122 -2.18 -6.14 -17.02
C ALA A 122 -2.44 -5.10 -15.92
N SER A 123 -2.12 -3.82 -16.19
CA SER A 123 -2.39 -2.73 -15.25
C SER A 123 -3.88 -2.54 -14.98
N PHE A 124 -4.73 -2.61 -16.01
CA PHE A 124 -6.18 -2.56 -15.84
C PHE A 124 -6.71 -3.77 -15.08
N ILE A 125 -6.23 -4.97 -15.41
CA ILE A 125 -6.62 -6.20 -14.68
C ILE A 125 -6.28 -6.04 -13.20
N LEU A 126 -5.05 -5.65 -12.85
CA LEU A 126 -4.64 -5.46 -11.45
C LEU A 126 -5.43 -4.33 -10.77
N ALA A 127 -5.73 -3.25 -11.50
CA ALA A 127 -6.48 -2.12 -10.97
C ALA A 127 -7.89 -2.52 -10.48
N VAL A 128 -8.56 -3.43 -11.21
CA VAL A 128 -9.94 -3.85 -10.93
C VAL A 128 -10.06 -5.24 -10.31
N LEU A 129 -8.96 -5.97 -10.13
CA LEU A 129 -8.97 -7.33 -9.58
C LEU A 129 -9.57 -7.32 -8.17
N PRO A 130 -10.73 -7.98 -7.94
CA PRO A 130 -11.42 -7.85 -6.66
C PRO A 130 -10.58 -8.28 -5.46
N ALA A 131 -9.77 -9.33 -5.61
CA ALA A 131 -8.88 -9.80 -4.56
C ALA A 131 -7.84 -8.73 -4.17
N SER A 132 -7.19 -8.08 -5.15
CA SER A 132 -6.21 -7.02 -4.89
C SER A 132 -6.88 -5.81 -4.24
N VAL A 133 -8.03 -5.35 -4.79
CA VAL A 133 -8.76 -4.19 -4.23
C VAL A 133 -9.16 -4.45 -2.77
N VAL A 134 -9.67 -5.65 -2.47
CA VAL A 134 -10.11 -6.01 -1.12
C VAL A 134 -8.95 -6.06 -0.13
N ILE A 135 -7.83 -6.71 -0.51
CA ILE A 135 -6.65 -6.82 0.36
C ILE A 135 -6.04 -5.44 0.62
N ASP A 136 -5.91 -4.61 -0.42
CA ASP A 136 -5.31 -3.28 -0.32
C ASP A 136 -6.22 -2.26 0.41
N SER A 137 -7.51 -2.57 0.60
CA SER A 137 -8.48 -1.70 1.29
C SER A 137 -8.77 -2.15 2.73
N ARG A 138 -8.16 -3.24 3.19
CA ARG A 138 -8.34 -3.80 4.55
C ARG A 138 -7.10 -3.60 5.39
N ASN A 139 -7.27 -3.61 6.70
CA ASN A 139 -6.14 -3.65 7.61
C ASN A 139 -5.54 -5.07 7.69
N GLU A 140 -4.90 -5.47 6.58
CA GLU A 140 -4.16 -6.73 6.46
C GLU A 140 -2.73 -6.40 6.02
N PRO A 141 -1.70 -6.65 6.84
CA PRO A 141 -0.32 -6.27 6.52
C PRO A 141 0.26 -7.02 5.32
N ASP A 142 -0.41 -8.07 4.86
CA ASP A 142 0.04 -8.94 3.76
C ASP A 142 0.21 -8.19 2.43
N SER A 143 -0.57 -7.14 2.17
CA SER A 143 -0.45 -6.34 0.96
C SER A 143 0.90 -5.62 0.90
N ILE A 144 1.38 -5.09 2.02
CA ILE A 144 2.70 -4.44 2.10
C ILE A 144 3.83 -5.47 2.02
N LEU A 145 3.63 -6.68 2.56
CA LEU A 145 4.64 -7.72 2.60
C LEU A 145 4.81 -8.46 1.27
N SER A 146 3.80 -8.44 0.41
CA SER A 146 3.85 -9.07 -0.92
C SER A 146 4.46 -8.18 -2.00
N PHE A 147 4.78 -6.93 -1.67
CA PHE A 147 5.38 -5.93 -2.54
C PHE A 147 6.89 -5.87 -2.38
#